data_d2531b9119bf1f2d5ab0acc2b7f22c97
#
_entry.id   d2531b9119bf1f2d5ab0acc2b7f22c97
#
_cell.length_a   1.000
_cell.length_b   1.000
_cell.length_c   1.000
_cell.angle_alpha   90.00
_cell.angle_beta   90.00
_cell.angle_gamma   90.00
#
_symmetry.space_group_name_H-M   'P 1'
#
loop_
_entity.id
_entity.type
_entity.pdbx_description
1 polymer ?
#
loop_
_entity_poly.entity_id
_entity_poly.type
_entity_poly.pdbx_seq_one_letter_code
_entity_poly.pdbx_strand_id
1 'polypeptide(L)'
;MNKFNKFLFLIPIMIAGCKGPDISNKKFSQVIDKFDMNIYSTEGKKTLTIKSPNSNFDRENNIFNLMETTIFLFKGNIKEYIITSDSAKLTNNKLVELNGNVSVNTILQGENMLSANYFWWDIDKSEYLLEDNVIFKNKTITLSSNKAIMNKSNNIIEFFKPVKYKTNSNNEESSYEIKSENAYYNVNTKSLTFSSKNERVRSKIYF
;
A
#
# COMPACT_ATOMS: atom_id res chain seq x y z
N MET A 1 -49.29 82.66 -20.78
CA MET A 1 -47.90 82.28 -20.86
C MET A 1 -47.56 81.40 -19.65
N ASN A 2 -47.71 80.08 -19.83
CA ASN A 2 -47.53 79.13 -18.74
C ASN A 2 -46.23 78.40 -18.88
N LYS A 3 -45.34 78.61 -17.88
CA LYS A 3 -44.10 77.86 -17.78
C LYS A 3 -44.36 76.57 -17.07
N PHE A 4 -44.25 75.45 -17.80
CA PHE A 4 -44.27 74.12 -17.21
C PHE A 4 -42.89 73.79 -16.68
N ASN A 5 -42.76 73.66 -15.36
CA ASN A 5 -41.57 73.14 -14.69
C ASN A 5 -41.59 71.61 -14.70
N LYS A 6 -40.73 70.98 -15.54
CA LYS A 6 -40.51 69.53 -15.51
C LYS A 6 -39.58 69.18 -14.35
N PHE A 7 -40.13 68.66 -13.30
CA PHE A 7 -39.37 68.06 -12.21
C PHE A 7 -38.96 66.65 -12.59
N LEU A 8 -37.70 66.51 -12.92
CA LEU A 8 -37.11 65.23 -13.29
C LEU A 8 -36.76 64.49 -12.00
N PHE A 9 -37.54 63.44 -11.65
CA PHE A 9 -37.33 62.57 -10.51
C PHE A 9 -36.26 61.55 -10.88
N LEU A 10 -35.03 61.74 -10.37
CA LEU A 10 -33.93 60.76 -10.46
C LEU A 10 -34.13 59.70 -9.42
N ILE A 11 -34.57 58.49 -9.84
CA ILE A 11 -34.65 57.32 -8.93
C ILE A 11 -33.29 56.68 -8.88
N PRO A 12 -32.60 56.63 -7.71
CA PRO A 12 -31.39 55.87 -7.58
C PRO A 12 -31.71 54.37 -7.58
N ILE A 13 -31.27 53.67 -8.64
CA ILE A 13 -31.32 52.21 -8.70
C ILE A 13 -30.26 51.67 -7.72
N MET A 14 -30.71 51.24 -6.55
CA MET A 14 -29.89 50.46 -5.63
C MET A 14 -29.67 49.09 -6.26
N ILE A 15 -28.48 48.89 -6.83
CA ILE A 15 -28.01 47.57 -7.24
C ILE A 15 -27.65 46.83 -5.97
N ALA A 16 -28.63 46.11 -5.39
CA ALA A 16 -28.36 45.10 -4.37
C ALA A 16 -27.58 43.97 -5.05
N GLY A 17 -26.26 44.02 -4.94
CA GLY A 17 -25.38 42.91 -5.33
C GLY A 17 -25.78 41.66 -4.52
N CYS A 18 -26.47 40.71 -5.15
CA CYS A 18 -26.57 39.34 -4.62
C CYS A 18 -25.14 38.81 -4.50
N LYS A 19 -24.61 38.75 -3.24
CA LYS A 19 -23.52 37.84 -2.94
C LYS A 19 -24.03 36.44 -3.25
N GLY A 20 -23.57 35.86 -4.36
CA GLY A 20 -23.79 34.44 -4.63
C GLY A 20 -23.33 33.63 -3.42
N PRO A 21 -23.97 32.50 -3.13
CA PRO A 21 -23.53 31.64 -2.04
C PRO A 21 -22.05 31.32 -2.30
N ASP A 22 -21.18 31.57 -1.30
CA ASP A 22 -19.83 31.06 -1.30
C ASP A 22 -19.92 29.56 -1.58
N ILE A 23 -19.56 29.15 -2.78
CA ILE A 23 -19.29 27.75 -3.10
C ILE A 23 -17.98 27.45 -2.40
N SER A 24 -18.05 27.36 -1.05
CA SER A 24 -16.99 26.79 -0.27
C SER A 24 -16.70 25.43 -0.91
N ASN A 25 -15.44 25.20 -1.27
CA ASN A 25 -14.89 23.95 -1.81
C ASN A 25 -15.35 22.75 -0.99
N LYS A 26 -16.57 22.29 -1.21
CA LYS A 26 -17.02 20.98 -0.75
C LYS A 26 -16.21 20.00 -1.56
N LYS A 27 -15.13 19.48 -0.96
CA LYS A 27 -14.49 18.27 -1.46
C LYS A 27 -15.61 17.26 -1.77
N PHE A 28 -15.81 16.98 -3.04
CA PHE A 28 -16.77 15.97 -3.46
C PHE A 28 -16.19 14.60 -3.13
N SER A 29 -16.34 14.19 -1.86
CA SER A 29 -16.01 12.86 -1.44
C SER A 29 -17.28 12.02 -1.39
N GLN A 30 -17.27 10.88 -2.04
CA GLN A 30 -18.38 9.93 -2.06
C GLN A 30 -18.07 8.76 -1.15
N VAL A 31 -18.90 8.51 -0.15
CA VAL A 31 -18.82 7.31 0.67
C VAL A 31 -19.33 6.11 -0.14
N ILE A 32 -18.60 5.02 -0.12
CA ILE A 32 -18.93 3.76 -0.80
C ILE A 32 -18.87 2.64 0.24
N ASP A 33 -20.01 2.05 0.52
CA ASP A 33 -20.11 0.86 1.36
C ASP A 33 -19.76 -0.39 0.53
N LYS A 34 -19.01 -1.32 1.11
CA LYS A 34 -18.65 -2.60 0.49
C LYS A 34 -17.93 -2.44 -0.86
N PHE A 35 -16.82 -1.70 -0.84
CA PHE A 35 -15.95 -1.57 -2.02
C PHE A 35 -15.44 -2.94 -2.48
N ASP A 36 -15.64 -3.28 -3.75
CA ASP A 36 -15.13 -4.49 -4.39
C ASP A 36 -14.67 -4.13 -5.81
N MET A 37 -13.36 -4.15 -6.05
CA MET A 37 -12.76 -3.85 -7.34
C MET A 37 -11.97 -5.03 -7.85
N ASN A 38 -12.18 -5.40 -9.12
CA ASN A 38 -11.44 -6.46 -9.78
C ASN A 38 -10.61 -5.86 -10.92
N ILE A 39 -9.32 -6.25 -10.98
CA ILE A 39 -8.43 -5.89 -12.08
C ILE A 39 -8.11 -7.16 -12.88
N TYR A 40 -8.12 -7.01 -14.20
CA TYR A 40 -7.89 -8.08 -15.17
C TYR A 40 -6.68 -7.75 -16.04
N SER A 41 -5.95 -8.77 -16.48
CA SER A 41 -4.91 -8.64 -17.49
C SER A 41 -5.51 -8.30 -18.85
N THR A 42 -4.66 -7.92 -19.80
CA THR A 42 -5.04 -7.71 -21.21
C THR A 42 -5.67 -8.97 -21.86
N GLU A 43 -5.36 -10.16 -21.33
CA GLU A 43 -5.94 -11.44 -21.75
C GLU A 43 -7.28 -11.76 -21.06
N GLY A 44 -7.83 -10.85 -20.27
CA GLY A 44 -9.08 -11.04 -19.53
C GLY A 44 -8.97 -11.95 -18.29
N LYS A 45 -7.77 -12.33 -17.87
CA LYS A 45 -7.56 -13.11 -16.63
C LYS A 45 -7.56 -12.18 -15.43
N LYS A 46 -8.28 -12.58 -14.38
CA LYS A 46 -8.28 -11.82 -13.12
C LYS A 46 -6.88 -11.83 -12.50
N THR A 47 -6.33 -10.66 -12.20
CA THR A 47 -5.01 -10.48 -11.59
C THR A 47 -5.10 -10.13 -10.11
N LEU A 48 -6.06 -9.29 -9.74
CA LEU A 48 -6.27 -8.94 -8.34
C LEU A 48 -7.73 -8.56 -8.05
N THR A 49 -8.11 -8.65 -6.78
CA THR A 49 -9.35 -8.11 -6.22
C THR A 49 -9.00 -7.30 -4.99
N ILE A 50 -9.52 -6.08 -4.88
CA ILE A 50 -9.40 -5.21 -3.70
C ILE A 50 -10.78 -5.11 -3.05
N LYS A 51 -10.85 -5.34 -1.73
CA LYS A 51 -12.08 -5.26 -0.94
C LYS A 51 -11.89 -4.38 0.27
N SER A 52 -12.91 -3.61 0.61
CA SER A 52 -12.98 -2.84 1.85
C SER A 52 -14.43 -2.71 2.30
N PRO A 53 -14.75 -2.87 3.59
CA PRO A 53 -16.09 -2.67 4.10
C PRO A 53 -16.53 -1.20 3.96
N ASN A 54 -15.59 -0.26 4.11
CA ASN A 54 -15.86 1.19 4.06
C ASN A 54 -14.82 1.89 3.20
N SER A 55 -15.26 2.74 2.30
CA SER A 55 -14.37 3.53 1.46
C SER A 55 -14.91 4.93 1.20
N ASN A 56 -14.00 5.80 0.79
CA ASN A 56 -14.29 7.17 0.40
C ASN A 56 -13.57 7.47 -0.92
N PHE A 57 -14.33 7.93 -1.91
CA PHE A 57 -13.79 8.28 -3.22
C PHE A 57 -13.65 9.80 -3.37
N ASP A 58 -12.42 10.25 -3.53
CA ASP A 58 -12.07 11.60 -3.96
C ASP A 58 -12.05 11.65 -5.48
N ARG A 59 -13.12 12.19 -6.07
CA ARG A 59 -13.29 12.23 -7.52
C ARG A 59 -12.28 13.17 -8.20
N GLU A 60 -11.90 14.26 -7.56
CA GLU A 60 -11.00 15.25 -8.14
C GLU A 60 -9.60 14.69 -8.36
N ASN A 61 -9.12 13.92 -7.38
CA ASN A 61 -7.78 13.32 -7.40
C ASN A 61 -7.79 11.88 -7.89
N ASN A 62 -8.96 11.29 -8.17
CA ASN A 62 -9.13 9.88 -8.51
C ASN A 62 -8.49 8.94 -7.46
N ILE A 63 -8.83 9.18 -6.18
CA ILE A 63 -8.30 8.46 -5.04
C ILE A 63 -9.42 7.74 -4.30
N PHE A 64 -9.26 6.43 -4.08
CA PHE A 64 -10.05 5.68 -3.10
C PHE A 64 -9.26 5.57 -1.80
N ASN A 65 -9.84 6.03 -0.71
CA ASN A 65 -9.37 5.77 0.65
C ASN A 65 -10.20 4.62 1.22
N LEU A 66 -9.54 3.55 1.60
CA LEU A 66 -10.15 2.27 1.98
C LEU A 66 -9.80 1.97 3.44
N MET A 67 -10.74 1.37 4.19
CA MET A 67 -10.53 0.93 5.56
C MET A 67 -10.62 -0.60 5.63
N GLU A 68 -9.84 -1.23 6.52
CA GLU A 68 -9.82 -2.69 6.69
C GLU A 68 -9.68 -3.43 5.35
N THR A 69 -8.61 -3.06 4.63
CA THR A 69 -8.44 -3.48 3.23
C THR A 69 -7.98 -4.92 3.13
N THR A 70 -8.57 -5.66 2.22
CA THR A 70 -8.12 -7.00 1.83
C THR A 70 -7.90 -7.06 0.32
N ILE A 71 -6.71 -7.50 -0.10
CA ILE A 71 -6.34 -7.68 -1.50
C ILE A 71 -6.04 -9.14 -1.75
N PHE A 72 -6.63 -9.71 -2.78
CA PHE A 72 -6.32 -11.05 -3.28
C PHE A 72 -5.54 -10.94 -4.59
N LEU A 73 -4.38 -11.59 -4.66
CA LEU A 73 -3.62 -11.74 -5.91
C LEU A 73 -3.89 -13.11 -6.50
N PHE A 74 -4.04 -13.14 -7.82
CA PHE A 74 -4.34 -14.34 -8.57
C PHE A 74 -3.20 -14.73 -9.50
N LYS A 75 -2.96 -16.03 -9.60
CA LYS A 75 -2.17 -16.66 -10.66
C LYS A 75 -3.09 -17.54 -11.47
N GLY A 76 -3.43 -17.08 -12.67
CA GLY A 76 -4.56 -17.65 -13.40
C GLY A 76 -5.88 -17.42 -12.64
N ASN A 77 -6.63 -18.49 -12.35
CA ASN A 77 -7.88 -18.40 -11.59
C ASN A 77 -7.73 -18.76 -10.09
N ILE A 78 -6.50 -18.99 -9.62
CA ILE A 78 -6.22 -19.43 -8.25
C ILE A 78 -5.74 -18.23 -7.45
N LYS A 79 -6.32 -18.02 -6.26
CA LYS A 79 -5.81 -17.04 -5.30
C LYS A 79 -4.47 -17.53 -4.75
N GLU A 80 -3.40 -16.78 -5.00
CA GLU A 80 -2.05 -17.13 -4.56
C GLU A 80 -1.67 -16.43 -3.27
N TYR A 81 -1.99 -15.13 -3.16
CA TYR A 81 -1.70 -14.32 -1.98
C TYR A 81 -2.92 -13.59 -1.47
N ILE A 82 -2.93 -13.37 -0.16
CA ILE A 82 -3.82 -12.43 0.53
C ILE A 82 -2.98 -11.36 1.21
N ILE A 83 -3.35 -10.10 0.99
CA ILE A 83 -2.74 -8.94 1.63
C ILE A 83 -3.82 -8.23 2.43
N THR A 84 -3.53 -7.90 3.69
CA THR A 84 -4.44 -7.16 4.56
C THR A 84 -3.74 -5.93 5.14
N SER A 85 -4.52 -4.89 5.48
CA SER A 85 -4.05 -3.68 6.15
C SER A 85 -5.19 -2.98 6.87
N ASP A 86 -4.85 -2.12 7.83
CA ASP A 86 -5.85 -1.28 8.51
C ASP A 86 -6.47 -0.26 7.57
N SER A 87 -5.68 0.30 6.66
CA SER A 87 -6.15 1.25 5.66
C SER A 87 -5.36 1.15 4.36
N ALA A 88 -5.96 1.63 3.28
CA ALA A 88 -5.30 1.73 1.99
C ALA A 88 -5.70 3.00 1.24
N LYS A 89 -4.82 3.43 0.36
CA LYS A 89 -5.07 4.47 -0.62
C LYS A 89 -4.77 3.90 -2.01
N LEU A 90 -5.78 3.91 -2.87
CA LEU A 90 -5.65 3.51 -4.25
C LEU A 90 -5.73 4.75 -5.14
N THR A 91 -4.65 5.08 -5.84
CA THR A 91 -4.54 6.24 -6.70
C THR A 91 -4.53 5.81 -8.17
N ASN A 92 -5.42 6.40 -8.98
CA ASN A 92 -5.53 6.16 -10.42
C ASN A 92 -5.67 4.67 -10.80
N ASN A 93 -6.16 3.82 -9.89
CA ASN A 93 -6.25 2.37 -10.05
C ASN A 93 -4.90 1.66 -10.33
N LYS A 94 -3.78 2.31 -9.99
CA LYS A 94 -2.41 1.85 -10.31
C LYS A 94 -1.48 1.81 -9.11
N LEU A 95 -1.57 2.82 -8.24
CA LEU A 95 -0.72 2.93 -7.06
C LEU A 95 -1.52 2.56 -5.82
N VAL A 96 -1.03 1.58 -5.08
CA VAL A 96 -1.61 1.11 -3.82
C VAL A 96 -0.66 1.46 -2.68
N GLU A 97 -1.14 2.20 -1.71
CA GLU A 97 -0.46 2.47 -0.45
C GLU A 97 -1.26 1.82 0.68
N LEU A 98 -0.66 0.89 1.42
CA LEU A 98 -1.26 0.23 2.57
C LEU A 98 -0.60 0.73 3.84
N ASN A 99 -1.38 1.01 4.87
CA ASN A 99 -0.89 1.52 6.15
C ASN A 99 -1.51 0.74 7.31
N GLY A 100 -0.67 0.46 8.29
CA GLY A 100 -1.02 -0.21 9.54
C GLY A 100 -1.21 -1.72 9.35
N ASN A 101 -0.53 -2.51 10.19
CA ASN A 101 -0.67 -3.97 10.28
C ASN A 101 -0.69 -4.69 8.92
N VAL A 102 0.16 -4.23 7.99
CA VAL A 102 0.22 -4.85 6.65
C VAL A 102 0.74 -6.28 6.79
N SER A 103 0.01 -7.22 6.20
CA SER A 103 0.36 -8.64 6.20
C SER A 103 0.16 -9.23 4.81
N VAL A 104 1.17 -9.94 4.31
CA VAL A 104 1.16 -10.65 3.02
C VAL A 104 1.35 -12.13 3.29
N ASN A 105 0.34 -12.94 2.98
CA ASN A 105 0.35 -14.38 3.23
C ASN A 105 0.12 -15.16 1.94
N THR A 106 0.76 -16.31 1.80
CA THR A 106 0.42 -17.28 0.74
C THR A 106 -0.79 -18.10 1.14
N ILE A 107 -1.74 -18.27 0.22
CA ILE A 107 -2.97 -19.04 0.50
C ILE A 107 -2.71 -20.55 0.40
N LEU A 108 -1.89 -20.96 -0.58
CA LEU A 108 -1.70 -22.38 -0.90
C LEU A 108 -0.65 -23.08 -0.01
N GLN A 109 0.32 -22.36 0.54
CA GLN A 109 1.43 -22.97 1.28
C GLN A 109 1.44 -22.64 2.76
N GLY A 110 0.69 -21.62 3.20
CA GLY A 110 0.54 -21.24 4.62
C GLY A 110 1.83 -20.87 5.36
N GLU A 111 2.95 -20.77 4.66
CA GLU A 111 4.29 -20.82 5.26
C GLU A 111 5.06 -19.51 5.25
N ASN A 112 4.73 -18.58 4.36
CA ASN A 112 5.48 -17.35 4.22
C ASN A 112 4.61 -16.17 4.61
N MET A 113 4.96 -15.52 5.70
CA MET A 113 4.35 -14.27 6.14
C MET A 113 5.37 -13.15 5.93
N LEU A 114 4.98 -12.12 5.21
CA LEU A 114 5.70 -10.87 5.12
C LEU A 114 4.80 -9.80 5.76
N SER A 115 5.30 -9.06 6.73
CA SER A 115 4.57 -7.99 7.40
C SER A 115 5.38 -6.71 7.49
N ALA A 116 4.68 -5.57 7.56
CA ALA A 116 5.26 -4.23 7.70
C ALA A 116 4.21 -3.26 8.25
N ASN A 117 4.60 -2.03 8.58
CA ASN A 117 3.65 -0.97 8.89
C ASN A 117 3.22 -0.20 7.65
N TYR A 118 4.05 -0.20 6.61
CA TYR A 118 3.78 0.47 5.34
C TYR A 118 4.13 -0.43 4.16
N PHE A 119 3.29 -0.40 3.12
CA PHE A 119 3.50 -1.11 1.86
C PHE A 119 3.06 -0.22 0.71
N TRP A 120 3.93 -0.04 -0.26
CA TRP A 120 3.65 0.65 -1.51
C TRP A 120 3.79 -0.30 -2.69
N TRP A 121 2.90 -0.20 -3.64
CA TRP A 121 2.86 -1.06 -4.81
C TRP A 121 2.47 -0.28 -6.06
N ASP A 122 3.34 -0.31 -7.07
CA ASP A 122 3.02 0.10 -8.45
C ASP A 122 2.56 -1.14 -9.22
N ILE A 123 1.25 -1.21 -9.51
CA ILE A 123 0.63 -2.38 -10.16
C ILE A 123 1.18 -2.58 -11.57
N ASP A 124 1.37 -1.49 -12.33
CA ASP A 124 1.83 -1.54 -13.71
C ASP A 124 3.29 -2.01 -13.81
N LYS A 125 4.15 -1.55 -12.90
CA LYS A 125 5.57 -1.92 -12.88
C LYS A 125 5.85 -3.22 -12.12
N SER A 126 4.89 -3.69 -11.34
CA SER A 126 5.09 -4.82 -10.42
C SER A 126 6.27 -4.60 -9.45
N GLU A 127 6.38 -3.39 -8.95
CA GLU A 127 7.36 -2.98 -7.94
C GLU A 127 6.69 -2.85 -6.58
N TYR A 128 7.32 -3.39 -5.57
CA TYR A 128 6.82 -3.43 -4.19
C TYR A 128 7.87 -2.86 -3.25
N LEU A 129 7.42 -2.00 -2.34
CA LEU A 129 8.22 -1.43 -1.27
C LEU A 129 7.51 -1.68 0.05
N LEU A 130 8.23 -2.22 1.03
CA LEU A 130 7.77 -2.36 2.40
C LEU A 130 8.69 -1.54 3.30
N GLU A 131 8.12 -0.83 4.24
CA GLU A 131 8.87 -0.02 5.22
C GLU A 131 8.27 -0.17 6.61
N ASP A 132 9.09 0.13 7.60
CA ASP A 132 8.79 0.09 9.03
C ASP A 132 8.40 -1.30 9.55
N ASN A 133 9.28 -1.86 10.35
CA ASN A 133 9.10 -3.16 10.99
C ASN A 133 8.85 -4.31 9.99
N VAL A 134 9.63 -4.35 8.92
CA VAL A 134 9.53 -5.41 7.93
C VAL A 134 9.97 -6.73 8.55
N ILE A 135 9.09 -7.73 8.57
CA ILE A 135 9.36 -9.07 9.06
C ILE A 135 8.97 -10.08 7.99
N PHE A 136 9.94 -10.88 7.59
CA PHE A 136 9.71 -12.08 6.79
C PHE A 136 9.84 -13.30 7.69
N LYS A 137 8.83 -14.14 7.73
CA LYS A 137 8.78 -15.34 8.58
C LYS A 137 8.25 -16.53 7.80
N ASN A 138 8.94 -17.66 7.93
CA ASN A 138 8.44 -18.96 7.52
C ASN A 138 8.66 -19.97 8.67
N LYS A 139 8.47 -21.27 8.41
CA LYS A 139 8.63 -22.32 9.43
C LYS A 139 10.03 -22.34 10.05
N THR A 140 11.06 -22.06 9.27
CA THR A 140 12.45 -22.27 9.67
C THR A 140 13.21 -20.99 9.99
N ILE A 141 12.76 -19.83 9.49
CA ILE A 141 13.49 -18.57 9.64
C ILE A 141 12.59 -17.41 9.98
N THR A 142 13.15 -16.45 10.68
CA THR A 142 12.63 -15.09 10.83
C THR A 142 13.72 -14.12 10.41
N LEU A 143 13.38 -13.20 9.48
CA LEU A 143 14.25 -12.11 9.04
C LEU A 143 13.51 -10.80 9.30
N SER A 144 14.18 -9.85 9.95
CA SER A 144 13.63 -8.51 10.20
C SER A 144 14.56 -7.43 9.64
N SER A 145 13.95 -6.36 9.11
CA SER A 145 14.63 -5.20 8.55
C SER A 145 13.76 -3.96 8.67
N ASN A 146 14.30 -2.78 8.34
CA ASN A 146 13.49 -1.56 8.27
C ASN A 146 12.80 -1.37 6.93
N LYS A 147 13.36 -1.99 5.87
CA LYS A 147 12.88 -1.79 4.50
C LYS A 147 13.10 -3.06 3.69
N ALA A 148 12.16 -3.37 2.80
CA ALA A 148 12.33 -4.37 1.78
C ALA A 148 11.82 -3.85 0.42
N ILE A 149 12.46 -4.27 -0.65
CA ILE A 149 12.06 -3.97 -2.03
C ILE A 149 11.97 -5.28 -2.79
N MET A 150 10.93 -5.42 -3.59
CA MET A 150 10.79 -6.53 -4.51
C MET A 150 10.41 -5.99 -5.89
N ASN A 151 11.13 -6.45 -6.91
CA ASN A 151 10.70 -6.34 -8.30
C ASN A 151 10.37 -7.75 -8.80
N LYS A 152 9.17 -7.93 -9.30
CA LYS A 152 8.67 -9.25 -9.73
C LYS A 152 9.54 -9.89 -10.83
N SER A 153 10.20 -9.08 -11.66
CA SER A 153 11.06 -9.58 -12.74
C SER A 153 12.27 -10.38 -12.24
N ASN A 154 12.77 -10.05 -11.05
CA ASN A 154 14.00 -10.63 -10.50
C ASN A 154 13.72 -11.82 -9.58
N ASN A 155 12.49 -11.95 -9.07
CA ASN A 155 12.12 -12.91 -8.02
C ASN A 155 13.03 -12.82 -6.77
N ILE A 156 13.58 -11.63 -6.50
CA ILE A 156 14.43 -11.36 -5.34
C ILE A 156 13.75 -10.31 -4.46
N ILE A 157 13.69 -10.60 -3.16
CA ILE A 157 13.34 -9.62 -2.14
C ILE A 157 14.65 -9.14 -1.53
N GLU A 158 14.91 -7.84 -1.62
CA GLU A 158 16.06 -7.18 -1.03
C GLU A 158 15.64 -6.55 0.30
N PHE A 159 16.32 -6.89 1.39
CA PHE A 159 16.11 -6.35 2.73
C PHE A 159 17.26 -5.41 3.09
N PHE A 160 16.92 -4.28 3.73
CA PHE A 160 17.86 -3.19 4.02
C PHE A 160 17.91 -2.85 5.51
N LYS A 161 19.01 -2.29 5.92
CA LYS A 161 19.48 -1.85 7.24
C LYS A 161 18.46 -1.62 8.35
N PRO A 162 18.71 -2.19 9.50
CA PRO A 162 19.58 -3.32 9.76
C PRO A 162 18.85 -4.63 9.44
N VAL A 163 19.55 -5.63 8.96
CA VAL A 163 18.99 -6.96 8.76
C VAL A 163 19.37 -7.86 9.92
N LYS A 164 18.37 -8.48 10.54
CA LYS A 164 18.54 -9.50 11.58
C LYS A 164 17.86 -10.78 11.12
N TYR A 165 18.60 -11.85 11.13
CA TYR A 165 18.12 -13.18 10.78
C TYR A 165 18.23 -14.09 11.99
N LYS A 166 17.23 -14.94 12.17
CA LYS A 166 17.20 -16.00 13.19
C LYS A 166 16.62 -17.27 12.59
N THR A 167 17.17 -18.43 12.99
CA THR A 167 16.53 -19.71 12.72
C THR A 167 15.43 -19.95 13.74
N ASN A 168 14.28 -20.48 13.27
CA ASN A 168 13.19 -20.93 14.11
C ASN A 168 13.38 -22.44 14.35
N SER A 169 14.37 -22.83 15.17
CA SER A 169 14.54 -24.25 15.54
C SER A 169 13.47 -24.63 16.58
N ASN A 170 12.71 -25.67 16.31
CA ASN A 170 11.83 -26.29 17.32
C ASN A 170 12.61 -27.15 18.33
N ASN A 171 13.88 -27.44 18.04
CA ASN A 171 14.79 -28.16 18.90
C ASN A 171 15.81 -27.17 19.46
N GLU A 172 15.93 -27.08 20.77
CA GLU A 172 16.78 -26.13 21.51
C GLU A 172 18.30 -26.29 21.24
N GLU A 173 18.70 -27.25 20.42
CA GLU A 173 20.11 -27.67 20.29
C GLU A 173 20.98 -26.76 19.42
N SER A 174 20.43 -25.95 18.51
CA SER A 174 21.26 -24.93 17.83
C SER A 174 20.43 -23.83 17.21
N SER A 175 20.72 -22.59 17.52
CA SER A 175 20.12 -21.43 16.87
C SER A 175 21.20 -20.56 16.23
N TYR A 176 20.87 -19.98 15.09
CA TYR A 176 21.75 -19.05 14.38
C TYR A 176 21.15 -17.66 14.36
N GLU A 177 21.97 -16.68 14.69
CA GLU A 177 21.64 -15.28 14.50
C GLU A 177 22.65 -14.64 13.55
N ILE A 178 22.17 -13.95 12.49
CA ILE A 178 23.01 -13.22 11.56
C ILE A 178 22.57 -11.76 11.53
N LYS A 179 23.55 -10.85 11.58
CA LYS A 179 23.38 -9.41 11.40
C LYS A 179 24.16 -8.94 10.21
N SER A 180 23.51 -8.20 9.29
CA SER A 180 24.12 -7.64 8.10
C SER A 180 23.50 -6.30 7.76
N GLU A 181 24.09 -5.58 6.81
CA GLU A 181 23.46 -4.39 6.25
C GLU A 181 22.31 -4.74 5.31
N ASN A 182 22.52 -5.74 4.45
CA ASN A 182 21.54 -6.17 3.46
C ASN A 182 21.40 -7.70 3.47
N ALA A 183 20.23 -8.17 3.03
CA ALA A 183 20.01 -9.57 2.69
C ALA A 183 19.17 -9.67 1.41
N TYR A 184 19.36 -10.75 0.67
CA TYR A 184 18.71 -11.01 -0.61
C TYR A 184 18.08 -12.39 -0.53
N TYR A 185 16.75 -12.44 -0.60
CA TYR A 185 15.99 -13.70 -0.62
C TYR A 185 15.50 -13.98 -2.03
N ASN A 186 15.95 -15.07 -2.61
CA ASN A 186 15.43 -15.54 -3.90
C ASN A 186 14.19 -16.40 -3.66
N VAL A 187 13.05 -15.94 -4.16
CA VAL A 187 11.73 -16.58 -3.95
C VAL A 187 11.66 -17.96 -4.62
N ASN A 188 12.33 -18.16 -5.76
CA ASN A 188 12.28 -19.41 -6.53
C ASN A 188 13.16 -20.49 -5.88
N THR A 189 14.42 -20.15 -5.57
CA THR A 189 15.41 -21.09 -5.01
C THR A 189 15.31 -21.20 -3.49
N LYS A 190 14.56 -20.29 -2.84
CA LYS A 190 14.47 -20.14 -1.37
C LYS A 190 15.83 -19.90 -0.70
N SER A 191 16.83 -19.43 -1.46
CA SER A 191 18.16 -19.12 -0.96
C SER A 191 18.21 -17.71 -0.36
N LEU A 192 19.03 -17.54 0.68
CA LEU A 192 19.24 -16.28 1.37
C LEU A 192 20.73 -15.95 1.38
N THR A 193 21.07 -14.74 0.94
CA THR A 193 22.45 -14.21 0.91
C THR A 193 22.52 -12.94 1.74
N PHE A 194 23.60 -12.78 2.51
CA PHE A 194 23.85 -11.60 3.34
C PHE A 194 25.01 -10.80 2.79
N SER A 195 24.92 -9.48 2.86
CA SER A 195 25.93 -8.55 2.38
C SER A 195 26.08 -7.35 3.32
N SER A 196 27.30 -6.87 3.48
CA SER A 196 27.63 -5.63 4.18
C SER A 196 28.76 -4.93 3.44
N LYS A 197 28.57 -3.63 3.17
CA LYS A 197 29.59 -2.80 2.51
C LYS A 197 30.54 -2.15 3.52
N ASN A 198 30.01 -1.64 4.61
CA ASN A 198 30.73 -0.84 5.60
C ASN A 198 30.99 -1.62 6.90
N GLU A 199 30.21 -2.64 7.18
CA GLU A 199 30.36 -3.48 8.36
C GLU A 199 30.59 -4.94 7.96
N ARG A 200 31.14 -5.74 8.88
CA ARG A 200 31.24 -7.19 8.64
C ARG A 200 29.89 -7.85 8.89
N VAL A 201 29.55 -8.86 8.11
CA VAL A 201 28.49 -9.80 8.45
C VAL A 201 28.88 -10.51 9.75
N ARG A 202 28.03 -10.45 10.76
CA ARG A 202 28.27 -11.04 12.09
C ARG A 202 27.32 -12.22 12.28
N SER A 203 27.85 -13.37 12.63
CA SER A 203 27.07 -14.55 12.99
C SER A 203 27.33 -14.97 14.43
N LYS A 204 26.28 -15.41 15.11
CA LYS A 204 26.36 -16.09 16.42
C LYS A 204 25.70 -17.44 16.29
N ILE A 205 26.33 -18.45 16.85
CA ILE A 205 25.84 -19.82 16.89
C ILE A 205 25.67 -20.16 18.37
N TYR A 206 24.49 -20.63 18.73
CA TYR A 206 24.18 -21.10 20.08
C TYR A 206 24.05 -22.62 20.00
N PHE A 207 24.75 -23.32 20.86
CA PHE A 207 24.78 -24.79 20.96
C PHE A 207 24.02 -25.24 22.21
#